data_13e77d2294e579dbe90b4e188950c2fc
#
_entry.id   13e77d2294e579dbe90b4e188950c2fc
#
_cell.length_a   1.000
_cell.length_b   1.000
_cell.length_c   1.000
_cell.angle_alpha   90.00
_cell.angle_beta   90.00
_cell.angle_gamma   90.00
#
_symmetry.space_group_name_H-M   'P 1'
#
loop_
_entity.id
_entity.type
_entity.pdbx_description
1 polymer ?
#
loop_
_entity_poly.entity_id
_entity_poly.type
_entity_poly.pdbx_seq_one_letter_code
_entity_poly.pdbx_strand_id
1 'polypeptide(L)'
;IKDWKPDEDEEDPDMDILKQCQKWHEEDKHQKIVDALEAISAEERTPEMDMELARAYNNLADSSEPEGRKLLHQALELMQSHEEELGDTYSWNFRMGYAYYYLDQEGRALRHFEKALELHPGDDPKLNTRQDMEELIDSCKKGISLPQFWECFRERTENWWETFAEMEAELRQMMDEDKDHTRGAEIVAQMEETLNLVFDEISFEMGFNGEKYELILTPEGDKVKLFELVYFQ
;
A
#
# COMPACT_ATOMS: atom_id res chain seq x y z
N ILE A 1 -5.73 53.86 15.95
CA ILE A 1 -6.68 52.75 16.17
C ILE A 1 -6.05 51.56 15.42
N LYS A 2 -5.38 50.66 16.17
CA LYS A 2 -4.88 49.40 15.62
C LYS A 2 -6.09 48.54 15.36
N ASP A 3 -6.23 48.05 14.11
CA ASP A 3 -7.18 47.02 13.78
C ASP A 3 -6.83 45.77 14.57
N TRP A 4 -7.59 45.54 15.64
CA TRP A 4 -7.60 44.28 16.36
C TRP A 4 -8.23 43.24 15.42
N LYS A 5 -7.44 42.26 14.96
CA LYS A 5 -7.95 41.03 14.37
C LYS A 5 -8.00 40.02 15.51
N PRO A 6 -9.14 39.37 15.78
CA PRO A 6 -9.17 38.25 16.72
C PRO A 6 -8.19 37.17 16.20
N ASP A 7 -7.47 36.57 17.14
CA ASP A 7 -6.67 35.40 16.85
C ASP A 7 -7.61 34.33 16.21
N GLU A 8 -7.28 33.89 15.03
CA GLU A 8 -8.09 32.92 14.25
C GLU A 8 -8.16 31.52 14.95
N ASP A 9 -7.59 31.38 16.14
CA ASP A 9 -7.47 30.12 16.89
C ASP A 9 -8.29 30.11 18.22
N GLU A 10 -9.21 31.05 18.48
CA GLU A 10 -10.11 30.93 19.63
C GLU A 10 -11.14 29.81 19.38
N GLU A 11 -10.92 28.70 20.07
CA GLU A 11 -11.88 27.57 20.11
C GLU A 11 -13.17 28.07 20.78
N ASP A 12 -14.31 27.84 20.12
CA ASP A 12 -15.61 28.16 20.70
C ASP A 12 -15.90 27.19 21.86
N PRO A 13 -15.89 27.64 23.12
CA PRO A 13 -16.05 26.77 24.28
C PRO A 13 -17.41 26.09 24.38
N ASP A 14 -18.40 26.56 23.62
CA ASP A 14 -19.74 25.99 23.60
C ASP A 14 -19.93 25.01 22.40
N MET A 15 -18.89 24.80 21.59
CA MET A 15 -18.96 23.89 20.46
C MET A 15 -18.82 22.44 20.91
N ASP A 16 -19.74 21.59 20.48
CA ASP A 16 -19.64 20.13 20.63
C ASP A 16 -18.31 19.63 20.03
N ILE A 17 -17.58 18.80 20.75
CA ILE A 17 -16.27 18.28 20.35
C ILE A 17 -16.28 17.64 18.95
N LEU A 18 -17.33 16.94 18.57
CA LEU A 18 -17.43 16.35 17.25
C LEU A 18 -17.52 17.39 16.11
N LYS A 19 -18.25 18.49 16.36
CA LYS A 19 -18.27 19.62 15.42
C LYS A 19 -16.92 20.31 15.33
N GLN A 20 -16.23 20.41 16.45
CA GLN A 20 -14.88 20.97 16.48
C GLN A 20 -13.89 20.08 15.73
N CYS A 21 -13.97 18.74 15.88
CA CYS A 21 -13.18 17.79 15.10
C CYS A 21 -13.44 17.93 13.59
N GLN A 22 -14.71 18.10 13.19
CA GLN A 22 -15.04 18.31 11.78
C GLN A 22 -14.41 19.59 11.24
N LYS A 23 -14.45 20.71 11.99
CA LYS A 23 -13.79 21.97 11.62
C LYS A 23 -12.28 21.77 11.48
N TRP A 24 -11.65 21.10 12.43
CA TRP A 24 -10.21 20.81 12.36
C TRP A 24 -9.85 19.89 11.17
N HIS A 25 -10.70 18.96 10.78
CA HIS A 25 -10.50 18.18 9.55
C HIS A 25 -10.53 19.06 8.29
N GLU A 26 -11.49 20.00 8.21
CA GLU A 26 -11.60 20.94 7.08
C GLU A 26 -10.38 21.89 6.99
N GLU A 27 -9.66 22.11 8.12
CA GLU A 27 -8.48 22.93 8.25
C GLU A 27 -7.16 22.13 8.23
N ASP A 28 -7.19 20.81 7.99
CA ASP A 28 -6.06 19.88 8.05
C ASP A 28 -5.31 19.86 9.39
N LYS A 29 -5.99 20.24 10.48
CA LYS A 29 -5.43 20.32 11.85
C LYS A 29 -5.61 18.99 12.60
N HIS A 30 -5.22 17.87 12.00
CA HIS A 30 -5.46 16.52 12.52
C HIS A 30 -4.80 16.28 13.89
N GLN A 31 -3.64 16.89 14.17
CA GLN A 31 -3.00 16.77 15.46
C GLN A 31 -3.85 17.35 16.62
N LYS A 32 -4.59 18.44 16.38
CA LYS A 32 -5.49 19.00 17.39
C LYS A 32 -6.63 18.04 17.75
N ILE A 33 -7.10 17.24 16.80
CA ILE A 33 -8.11 16.21 17.03
C ILE A 33 -7.54 15.14 17.96
N VAL A 34 -6.33 14.67 17.66
CA VAL A 34 -5.63 13.68 18.49
C VAL A 34 -5.46 14.22 19.91
N ASP A 35 -4.88 15.43 20.06
CA ASP A 35 -4.61 16.02 21.36
C ASP A 35 -5.89 16.19 22.19
N ALA A 36 -6.99 16.61 21.56
CA ALA A 36 -8.26 16.84 22.25
C ALA A 36 -8.97 15.52 22.64
N LEU A 37 -8.99 14.51 21.74
CA LEU A 37 -9.71 13.27 22.01
C LEU A 37 -8.91 12.31 22.90
N GLU A 38 -7.57 12.31 22.83
CA GLU A 38 -6.74 11.55 23.76
C GLU A 38 -6.78 12.12 25.19
N ALA A 39 -7.12 13.41 25.35
CA ALA A 39 -7.33 14.00 26.69
C ALA A 39 -8.60 13.47 27.37
N ILE A 40 -9.54 12.88 26.62
CA ILE A 40 -10.74 12.22 27.13
C ILE A 40 -10.39 10.76 27.39
N SER A 41 -10.73 10.24 28.59
CA SER A 41 -10.46 8.82 28.87
C SER A 41 -11.21 7.89 27.92
N ALA A 42 -10.63 6.72 27.60
CA ALA A 42 -11.23 5.79 26.66
C ALA A 42 -12.65 5.35 27.04
N GLU A 43 -12.95 5.28 28.34
CA GLU A 43 -14.27 4.91 28.87
C GLU A 43 -15.32 6.02 28.71
N GLU A 44 -14.89 7.27 28.52
CA GLU A 44 -15.77 8.43 28.33
C GLU A 44 -15.96 8.81 26.86
N ARG A 45 -15.13 8.28 25.96
CA ARG A 45 -15.28 8.51 24.53
C ARG A 45 -16.43 7.71 23.95
N THR A 46 -17.20 8.35 23.07
CA THR A 46 -18.24 7.67 22.30
C THR A 46 -17.64 6.99 21.06
N PRO A 47 -18.36 6.01 20.45
CA PRO A 47 -17.92 5.41 19.18
C PRO A 47 -17.61 6.43 18.09
N GLU A 48 -18.38 7.53 18.02
CA GLU A 48 -18.14 8.60 17.05
C GLU A 48 -16.84 9.37 17.35
N MET A 49 -16.52 9.59 18.62
CA MET A 49 -15.25 10.21 19.01
C MET A 49 -14.06 9.32 18.63
N ASP A 50 -14.16 8.03 18.89
CA ASP A 50 -13.13 7.06 18.49
C ASP A 50 -12.97 6.97 16.97
N MET A 51 -14.07 7.10 16.23
CA MET A 51 -14.02 7.17 14.76
C MET A 51 -13.32 8.43 14.24
N GLU A 52 -13.54 9.60 14.89
CA GLU A 52 -12.84 10.83 14.51
C GLU A 52 -11.35 10.79 14.91
N LEU A 53 -11.02 10.15 16.06
CA LEU A 53 -9.64 9.90 16.46
C LEU A 53 -8.93 8.96 15.46
N ALA A 54 -9.56 7.85 15.09
CA ALA A 54 -9.03 6.93 14.10
C ALA A 54 -8.83 7.59 12.72
N ARG A 55 -9.75 8.48 12.33
CA ARG A 55 -9.61 9.29 11.11
C ARG A 55 -8.40 10.22 11.20
N ALA A 56 -8.20 10.86 12.34
CA ALA A 56 -7.05 11.74 12.53
C ALA A 56 -5.73 10.98 12.49
N TYR A 57 -5.65 9.79 13.09
CA TYR A 57 -4.49 8.90 12.97
C TYR A 57 -4.21 8.51 11.51
N ASN A 58 -5.24 8.10 10.77
CA ASN A 58 -5.10 7.76 9.35
C ASN A 58 -4.53 8.93 8.53
N ASN A 59 -4.99 10.16 8.80
CA ASN A 59 -4.55 11.34 8.06
C ASN A 59 -3.15 11.84 8.47
N LEU A 60 -2.71 11.56 9.68
CA LEU A 60 -1.35 11.89 10.17
C LEU A 60 -0.31 10.84 9.78
N ALA A 61 -0.75 9.64 9.43
CA ALA A 61 0.15 8.53 9.21
C ALA A 61 0.95 8.69 7.91
N ASP A 62 2.27 8.76 8.04
CA ASP A 62 3.19 8.48 6.93
C ASP A 62 3.54 6.99 6.97
N SER A 63 2.99 6.20 6.04
CA SER A 63 3.17 4.75 6.00
C SER A 63 4.60 4.30 5.67
N SER A 64 5.44 5.20 5.17
CA SER A 64 6.87 4.94 4.93
C SER A 64 7.69 4.94 6.23
N GLU A 65 7.14 5.52 7.31
CA GLU A 65 7.81 5.65 8.59
C GLU A 65 7.20 4.69 9.64
N PRO A 66 8.00 4.10 10.53
CA PRO A 66 7.50 3.18 11.58
C PRO A 66 6.44 3.81 12.48
N GLU A 67 6.59 5.10 12.80
CA GLU A 67 5.63 5.82 13.65
C GLU A 67 4.29 6.03 12.94
N GLY A 68 4.29 6.31 11.64
CA GLY A 68 3.07 6.41 10.84
C GLY A 68 2.35 5.05 10.75
N ARG A 69 3.08 3.96 10.53
CA ARG A 69 2.49 2.60 10.55
C ARG A 69 1.88 2.26 11.91
N LYS A 70 2.47 2.73 13.01
CA LYS A 70 1.90 2.58 14.35
C LYS A 70 0.56 3.32 14.50
N LEU A 71 0.46 4.54 13.97
CA LEU A 71 -0.81 5.29 13.96
C LEU A 71 -1.91 4.54 13.19
N LEU A 72 -1.58 3.94 12.04
CA LEU A 72 -2.53 3.12 11.28
C LEU A 72 -3.02 1.90 12.09
N HIS A 73 -2.14 1.23 12.82
CA HIS A 73 -2.52 0.14 13.72
C HIS A 73 -3.42 0.62 14.86
N GLN A 74 -3.12 1.76 15.49
CA GLN A 74 -3.97 2.36 16.52
C GLN A 74 -5.36 2.71 15.98
N ALA A 75 -5.43 3.26 14.75
CA ALA A 75 -6.69 3.52 14.08
C ALA A 75 -7.52 2.23 13.88
N LEU A 76 -6.87 1.15 13.45
CA LEU A 76 -7.55 -0.16 13.29
C LEU A 76 -8.09 -0.69 14.61
N GLU A 77 -7.30 -0.64 15.69
CA GLU A 77 -7.71 -1.11 17.03
C GLU A 77 -8.94 -0.36 17.52
N LEU A 78 -8.95 0.98 17.41
CA LEU A 78 -10.11 1.79 17.78
C LEU A 78 -11.35 1.43 16.96
N MET A 79 -11.23 1.35 15.65
CA MET A 79 -12.37 1.04 14.78
C MET A 79 -12.90 -0.38 15.01
N GLN A 80 -12.03 -1.37 15.21
CA GLN A 80 -12.43 -2.76 15.48
C GLN A 80 -13.20 -2.90 16.78
N SER A 81 -12.93 -2.10 17.80
CA SER A 81 -13.69 -2.13 19.06
C SER A 81 -15.17 -1.75 18.89
N HIS A 82 -15.52 -1.08 17.80
CA HIS A 82 -16.88 -0.61 17.47
C HIS A 82 -17.49 -1.32 16.25
N GLU A 83 -16.96 -2.48 15.84
CA GLU A 83 -17.41 -3.20 14.64
C GLU A 83 -18.89 -3.60 14.73
N GLU A 84 -19.38 -4.04 15.90
CA GLU A 84 -20.78 -4.43 16.08
C GLU A 84 -21.75 -3.28 15.84
N GLU A 85 -21.36 -2.05 16.16
CA GLU A 85 -22.20 -0.86 16.06
C GLU A 85 -22.05 -0.15 14.72
N LEU A 86 -20.82 -0.03 14.21
CA LEU A 86 -20.49 0.82 13.07
C LEU A 86 -20.08 0.06 11.80
N GLY A 87 -19.87 -1.26 11.88
CA GLY A 87 -19.36 -2.09 10.79
C GLY A 87 -20.21 -2.10 9.52
N ASP A 88 -21.50 -1.76 9.62
CA ASP A 88 -22.41 -1.60 8.48
C ASP A 88 -22.53 -0.14 8.01
N THR A 89 -21.58 0.74 8.33
CA THR A 89 -21.56 2.12 7.85
C THR A 89 -20.50 2.36 6.78
N TYR A 90 -20.78 3.31 5.87
CA TYR A 90 -19.82 3.76 4.85
C TYR A 90 -18.51 4.23 5.48
N SER A 91 -18.61 5.14 6.46
CA SER A 91 -17.44 5.79 7.06
C SER A 91 -16.50 4.80 7.74
N TRP A 92 -17.05 3.82 8.45
CA TRP A 92 -16.26 2.79 9.12
C TRP A 92 -15.52 1.93 8.09
N ASN A 93 -16.22 1.41 7.08
CA ASN A 93 -15.60 0.58 6.06
C ASN A 93 -14.57 1.35 5.24
N PHE A 94 -14.84 2.60 4.85
CA PHE A 94 -13.88 3.41 4.12
C PHE A 94 -12.57 3.60 4.91
N ARG A 95 -12.67 3.93 6.20
CA ARG A 95 -11.50 4.19 7.07
C ARG A 95 -10.71 2.94 7.40
N MET A 96 -11.41 1.79 7.60
CA MET A 96 -10.76 0.49 7.73
C MET A 96 -9.99 0.11 6.47
N GLY A 97 -10.62 0.27 5.30
CA GLY A 97 -9.97 0.05 4.01
C GLY A 97 -8.74 0.92 3.82
N TYR A 98 -8.84 2.19 4.18
CA TYR A 98 -7.73 3.14 4.11
C TYR A 98 -6.54 2.70 4.97
N ALA A 99 -6.76 2.37 6.24
CA ALA A 99 -5.71 1.92 7.13
C ALA A 99 -5.03 0.63 6.64
N TYR A 100 -5.81 -0.36 6.18
CA TYR A 100 -5.26 -1.58 5.61
C TYR A 100 -4.49 -1.35 4.32
N TYR A 101 -4.95 -0.45 3.45
CA TYR A 101 -4.27 -0.12 2.21
C TYR A 101 -2.86 0.44 2.44
N TYR A 102 -2.73 1.40 3.37
CA TYR A 102 -1.43 1.97 3.73
C TYR A 102 -0.56 1.08 4.63
N LEU A 103 -1.10 -0.04 5.09
CA LEU A 103 -0.34 -1.12 5.74
C LEU A 103 0.06 -2.25 4.78
N ASP A 104 -0.09 -2.05 3.47
CA ASP A 104 0.20 -3.05 2.43
C ASP A 104 -0.62 -4.34 2.61
N GLN A 105 -1.88 -4.21 3.03
CA GLN A 105 -2.81 -5.32 3.23
C GLN A 105 -4.00 -5.21 2.25
N GLU A 106 -3.69 -5.14 0.96
CA GLU A 106 -4.63 -4.86 -0.13
C GLU A 106 -5.83 -5.81 -0.14
N GLY A 107 -5.64 -7.08 0.21
CA GLY A 107 -6.73 -8.06 0.26
C GLY A 107 -7.77 -7.75 1.36
N ARG A 108 -7.36 -7.12 2.46
CA ARG A 108 -8.28 -6.63 3.51
C ARG A 108 -8.88 -5.30 3.09
N ALA A 109 -8.04 -4.39 2.60
CA ALA A 109 -8.47 -3.09 2.10
C ALA A 109 -9.57 -3.22 1.04
N LEU A 110 -9.38 -4.12 0.06
CA LEU A 110 -10.33 -4.39 -1.01
C LEU A 110 -11.72 -4.71 -0.47
N ARG A 111 -11.83 -5.64 0.48
CA ARG A 111 -13.13 -6.03 1.05
C ARG A 111 -13.85 -4.87 1.72
N HIS A 112 -13.11 -4.03 2.44
CA HIS A 112 -13.67 -2.86 3.10
C HIS A 112 -14.05 -1.77 2.10
N PHE A 113 -13.27 -1.51 1.06
CA PHE A 113 -13.61 -0.53 0.02
C PHE A 113 -14.81 -0.98 -0.81
N GLU A 114 -14.92 -2.26 -1.17
CA GLU A 114 -16.10 -2.80 -1.87
C GLU A 114 -17.37 -2.64 -1.00
N LYS A 115 -17.28 -2.93 0.30
CA LYS A 115 -18.39 -2.72 1.24
C LYS A 115 -18.74 -1.23 1.39
N ALA A 116 -17.73 -0.35 1.48
CA ALA A 116 -17.95 1.09 1.52
C ALA A 116 -18.64 1.59 0.23
N LEU A 117 -18.25 1.08 -0.95
CA LEU A 117 -18.87 1.44 -2.22
C LEU A 117 -20.34 1.01 -2.28
N GLU A 118 -20.70 -0.17 -1.74
CA GLU A 118 -22.10 -0.62 -1.60
C GLU A 118 -22.91 0.31 -0.71
N LEU A 119 -22.32 0.76 0.39
CA LEU A 119 -22.97 1.60 1.42
C LEU A 119 -22.90 3.10 1.10
N HIS A 120 -22.33 3.47 -0.06
CA HIS A 120 -22.09 4.86 -0.41
C HIS A 120 -23.40 5.67 -0.47
N PRO A 121 -23.54 6.75 0.34
CA PRO A 121 -24.82 7.45 0.51
C PRO A 121 -25.24 8.34 -0.67
N GLY A 122 -24.43 8.39 -1.75
CA GLY A 122 -24.67 9.24 -2.92
C GLY A 122 -23.73 10.44 -3.00
N ASP A 123 -24.13 11.45 -3.77
CA ASP A 123 -23.29 12.61 -4.06
C ASP A 123 -23.27 13.60 -2.87
N ASP A 124 -22.43 13.34 -1.88
CA ASP A 124 -22.10 14.28 -0.81
C ASP A 124 -20.69 14.83 -1.10
N PRO A 125 -20.52 16.15 -1.30
CA PRO A 125 -19.20 16.76 -1.62
C PRO A 125 -18.18 16.64 -0.49
N LYS A 126 -18.58 16.20 0.70
CA LYS A 126 -17.70 15.94 1.85
C LYS A 126 -17.16 14.52 1.88
N LEU A 127 -17.65 13.66 1.01
CA LEU A 127 -17.23 12.26 0.90
C LEU A 127 -16.43 12.05 -0.38
N ASN A 128 -15.63 10.99 -0.40
CA ASN A 128 -14.99 10.56 -1.63
C ASN A 128 -16.05 10.19 -2.66
N THR A 129 -15.82 10.51 -3.91
CA THR A 129 -16.75 10.15 -4.98
C THR A 129 -16.75 8.64 -5.21
N ARG A 130 -17.79 8.13 -5.88
CA ARG A 130 -17.80 6.71 -6.31
C ARG A 130 -16.60 6.38 -7.19
N GLN A 131 -16.17 7.32 -8.03
CA GLN A 131 -14.99 7.15 -8.88
C GLN A 131 -13.71 7.00 -8.04
N ASP A 132 -13.51 7.84 -7.01
CA ASP A 132 -12.36 7.71 -6.10
C ASP A 132 -12.33 6.33 -5.43
N MET A 133 -13.50 5.80 -5.03
CA MET A 133 -13.64 4.47 -4.45
C MET A 133 -13.28 3.35 -5.45
N GLU A 134 -13.74 3.47 -6.70
CA GLU A 134 -13.43 2.52 -7.76
C GLU A 134 -11.93 2.53 -8.08
N GLU A 135 -11.27 3.68 -8.07
CA GLU A 135 -9.82 3.80 -8.24
C GLU A 135 -9.03 3.13 -7.10
N LEU A 136 -9.48 3.26 -5.84
CA LEU A 136 -8.88 2.56 -4.70
C LEU A 136 -9.06 1.04 -4.81
N ILE A 137 -10.25 0.58 -5.22
CA ILE A 137 -10.55 -0.84 -5.45
C ILE A 137 -9.64 -1.40 -6.55
N ASP A 138 -9.48 -0.68 -7.66
CA ASP A 138 -8.61 -1.11 -8.76
C ASP A 138 -7.14 -1.13 -8.34
N SER A 139 -6.70 -0.17 -7.51
CA SER A 139 -5.35 -0.17 -6.93
C SER A 139 -5.11 -1.38 -6.03
N CYS A 140 -6.09 -1.75 -5.18
CA CYS A 140 -6.01 -2.96 -4.37
C CYS A 140 -5.93 -4.23 -5.23
N LYS A 141 -6.77 -4.35 -6.27
CA LYS A 141 -6.77 -5.49 -7.18
C LYS A 141 -5.43 -5.63 -7.91
N LYS A 142 -4.86 -4.52 -8.32
CA LYS A 142 -3.53 -4.48 -8.92
C LYS A 142 -2.47 -4.96 -7.92
N GLY A 143 -2.46 -4.42 -6.69
CA GLY A 143 -1.53 -4.83 -5.65
C GLY A 143 -1.61 -6.33 -5.33
N ILE A 144 -2.83 -6.89 -5.23
CA ILE A 144 -3.03 -8.34 -5.00
C ILE A 144 -2.50 -9.19 -6.16
N SER A 145 -2.52 -8.68 -7.38
CA SER A 145 -2.05 -9.40 -8.58
C SER A 145 -0.52 -9.42 -8.69
N LEU A 146 0.19 -8.56 -7.95
CA LEU A 146 1.65 -8.54 -7.95
C LEU A 146 2.21 -9.73 -7.16
N PRO A 147 3.35 -10.30 -7.58
CA PRO A 147 4.06 -11.31 -6.79
C PRO A 147 4.35 -10.79 -5.39
N GLN A 148 4.01 -11.59 -4.38
CA GLN A 148 4.32 -11.27 -2.99
C GLN A 148 5.57 -12.01 -2.55
N PHE A 149 6.64 -11.28 -2.29
CA PHE A 149 7.89 -11.82 -1.81
C PHE A 149 7.92 -11.79 -0.27
N TRP A 150 8.07 -12.95 0.35
CA TRP A 150 8.22 -13.10 1.80
C TRP A 150 9.64 -12.82 2.28
N GLU A 151 10.62 -12.97 1.38
CA GLU A 151 12.03 -12.78 1.63
C GLU A 151 12.48 -11.40 1.15
N CYS A 152 13.49 -10.83 1.81
CA CYS A 152 14.06 -9.57 1.36
C CYS A 152 14.80 -9.77 0.02
N PHE A 153 15.03 -8.67 -0.70
CA PHE A 153 15.66 -8.72 -2.03
C PHE A 153 17.02 -9.43 -2.02
N ARG A 154 17.80 -9.25 -0.94
CA ARG A 154 19.09 -9.92 -0.77
C ARG A 154 18.93 -11.45 -0.72
N GLU A 155 18.03 -11.94 0.11
CA GLU A 155 17.79 -13.39 0.26
C GLU A 155 17.29 -13.99 -1.05
N ARG A 156 16.39 -13.30 -1.74
CA ARG A 156 15.90 -13.72 -3.06
C ARG A 156 17.02 -13.80 -4.09
N THR A 157 17.95 -12.82 -4.09
CA THR A 157 19.10 -12.80 -4.98
C THR A 157 20.04 -13.97 -4.70
N GLU A 158 20.38 -14.21 -3.42
CA GLU A 158 21.22 -15.34 -2.99
C GLU A 158 20.60 -16.68 -3.42
N ASN A 159 19.33 -16.89 -3.16
CA ASN A 159 18.58 -18.09 -3.56
C ASN A 159 18.54 -18.27 -5.09
N TRP A 160 18.39 -17.17 -5.83
CA TRP A 160 18.39 -17.22 -7.29
C TRP A 160 19.74 -17.70 -7.84
N TRP A 161 20.84 -17.17 -7.33
CA TRP A 161 22.17 -17.57 -7.79
C TRP A 161 22.46 -19.04 -7.51
N GLU A 162 21.99 -19.57 -6.39
CA GLU A 162 22.08 -21.02 -6.07
C GLU A 162 21.23 -21.84 -7.06
N THR A 163 19.98 -21.46 -7.27
CA THR A 163 19.09 -22.13 -8.24
C THR A 163 19.64 -22.07 -9.65
N PHE A 164 20.13 -20.92 -10.07
CA PHE A 164 20.70 -20.74 -11.41
C PHE A 164 21.94 -21.59 -11.62
N ALA A 165 22.80 -21.70 -10.63
CA ALA A 165 23.99 -22.53 -10.70
C ALA A 165 23.66 -24.04 -10.91
N GLU A 166 22.54 -24.51 -10.36
CA GLU A 166 22.08 -25.89 -10.56
C GLU A 166 21.55 -26.13 -11.98
N MET A 167 20.87 -25.14 -12.58
CA MET A 167 20.23 -25.29 -13.90
C MET A 167 21.10 -24.83 -15.09
N GLU A 168 22.17 -24.08 -14.84
CA GLU A 168 22.98 -23.42 -15.89
C GLU A 168 23.50 -24.41 -16.95
N ALA A 169 23.98 -25.57 -16.53
CA ALA A 169 24.55 -26.59 -17.42
C ALA A 169 23.48 -27.16 -18.36
N GLU A 170 22.29 -27.44 -17.86
CA GLU A 170 21.16 -27.94 -18.66
C GLU A 170 20.68 -26.88 -19.64
N LEU A 171 20.54 -25.63 -19.17
CA LEU A 171 20.14 -24.50 -20.00
C LEU A 171 21.10 -24.28 -21.18
N ARG A 172 22.41 -24.32 -20.93
CA ARG A 172 23.42 -24.23 -21.99
C ARG A 172 23.31 -25.38 -22.98
N GLN A 173 23.11 -26.61 -22.49
CA GLN A 173 22.93 -27.75 -23.35
C GLN A 173 21.70 -27.59 -24.25
N MET A 174 20.58 -27.12 -23.68
CA MET A 174 19.37 -26.82 -24.45
C MET A 174 19.61 -25.79 -25.55
N MET A 175 20.34 -24.73 -25.25
CA MET A 175 20.70 -23.68 -26.21
C MET A 175 21.64 -24.20 -27.31
N ASP A 176 22.61 -25.07 -26.98
CA ASP A 176 23.54 -25.66 -27.94
C ASP A 176 22.84 -26.69 -28.89
N GLU A 177 21.84 -27.40 -28.39
CA GLU A 177 21.10 -28.39 -29.15
C GLU A 177 20.02 -27.77 -30.03
N ASP A 178 19.50 -26.60 -29.67
CA ASP A 178 18.41 -25.92 -30.40
C ASP A 178 18.87 -25.14 -31.64
N LYS A 179 19.50 -25.84 -32.56
CA LYS A 179 20.05 -25.25 -33.82
C LYS A 179 18.97 -24.69 -34.73
N ASP A 180 17.77 -25.20 -34.62
CA ASP A 180 16.63 -24.82 -35.46
C ASP A 180 15.73 -23.78 -34.74
N HIS A 181 16.11 -23.32 -33.58
CA HIS A 181 15.38 -22.34 -32.72
C HIS A 181 13.91 -22.76 -32.44
N THR A 182 13.69 -24.07 -32.30
CA THR A 182 12.33 -24.61 -32.03
C THR A 182 12.01 -24.65 -30.52
N ARG A 183 13.03 -24.63 -29.64
CA ARG A 183 12.90 -24.67 -28.20
C ARG A 183 13.04 -23.30 -27.53
N GLY A 184 13.18 -22.23 -28.30
CA GLY A 184 13.38 -20.88 -27.77
C GLY A 184 12.32 -20.47 -26.76
N ALA A 185 11.04 -20.80 -27.00
CA ALA A 185 9.95 -20.50 -26.06
C ALA A 185 10.07 -21.28 -24.73
N GLU A 186 10.54 -22.53 -24.76
CA GLU A 186 10.79 -23.34 -23.56
C GLU A 186 11.94 -22.77 -22.72
N ILE A 187 13.03 -22.39 -23.39
CA ILE A 187 14.21 -21.79 -22.76
C ILE A 187 13.86 -20.46 -22.10
N VAL A 188 13.09 -19.60 -22.81
CA VAL A 188 12.62 -18.33 -22.29
C VAL A 188 11.71 -18.52 -21.08
N ALA A 189 10.73 -19.44 -21.16
CA ALA A 189 9.81 -19.71 -20.05
C ALA A 189 10.54 -20.21 -18.80
N GLN A 190 11.54 -21.07 -18.95
CA GLN A 190 12.33 -21.56 -17.83
C GLN A 190 13.15 -20.45 -17.16
N MET A 191 13.74 -19.55 -17.96
CA MET A 191 14.47 -18.40 -17.40
C MET A 191 13.51 -17.41 -16.74
N GLU A 192 12.36 -17.13 -17.33
CA GLU A 192 11.34 -16.25 -16.78
C GLU A 192 10.82 -16.76 -15.43
N GLU A 193 10.51 -18.07 -15.33
CA GLU A 193 10.11 -18.70 -14.07
C GLU A 193 11.19 -18.53 -12.99
N THR A 194 12.45 -18.68 -13.36
CA THR A 194 13.56 -18.51 -12.43
C THR A 194 13.73 -17.04 -12.02
N LEU A 195 13.68 -16.09 -12.95
CA LEU A 195 13.79 -14.65 -12.65
C LEU A 195 12.65 -14.14 -11.78
N ASN A 196 11.45 -14.74 -11.88
CA ASN A 196 10.31 -14.42 -11.04
C ASN A 196 10.51 -14.81 -9.56
N LEU A 197 11.56 -15.55 -9.21
CA LEU A 197 11.95 -15.75 -7.82
C LEU A 197 12.52 -14.47 -7.18
N VAL A 198 13.02 -13.54 -7.98
CA VAL A 198 13.68 -12.30 -7.51
C VAL A 198 12.88 -11.06 -7.85
N PHE A 199 12.44 -10.95 -9.11
CA PHE A 199 11.78 -9.78 -9.66
C PHE A 199 10.28 -10.06 -9.85
N ASP A 200 9.45 -9.06 -9.64
CA ASP A 200 8.02 -9.11 -9.98
C ASP A 200 7.81 -9.07 -11.50
N GLU A 201 8.70 -8.37 -12.22
CA GLU A 201 8.74 -8.27 -13.67
C GLU A 201 10.11 -7.73 -14.08
N ILE A 202 10.80 -8.41 -14.99
CA ILE A 202 12.07 -7.96 -15.54
C ILE A 202 12.20 -8.35 -17.00
N SER A 203 12.60 -7.41 -17.85
CA SER A 203 12.92 -7.70 -19.24
C SER A 203 14.33 -8.26 -19.36
N PHE A 204 14.49 -9.32 -20.15
CA PHE A 204 15.78 -9.95 -20.35
C PHE A 204 15.99 -10.42 -21.78
N GLU A 205 17.25 -10.51 -22.13
CA GLU A 205 17.74 -11.15 -23.35
C GLU A 205 18.82 -12.15 -22.97
N MET A 206 18.88 -13.29 -23.67
CA MET A 206 19.96 -14.25 -23.47
C MET A 206 20.39 -14.86 -24.78
N GLY A 207 21.65 -15.20 -24.87
CA GLY A 207 22.22 -15.76 -26.09
C GLY A 207 23.71 -16.04 -25.97
N PHE A 208 24.28 -16.46 -27.10
CA PHE A 208 25.71 -16.68 -27.25
C PHE A 208 26.31 -15.59 -28.15
N ASN A 209 27.28 -14.81 -27.65
CA ASN A 209 27.86 -13.70 -28.40
C ASN A 209 29.05 -14.10 -29.29
N GLY A 210 29.37 -15.39 -29.40
CA GLY A 210 30.52 -15.93 -30.12
C GLY A 210 31.69 -16.35 -29.23
N GLU A 211 31.70 -15.90 -27.97
CA GLU A 211 32.73 -16.25 -26.98
C GLU A 211 32.11 -16.86 -25.70
N LYS A 212 31.01 -16.30 -25.25
CA LYS A 212 30.33 -16.71 -23.99
C LYS A 212 28.81 -16.61 -24.10
N TYR A 213 28.12 -17.30 -23.21
CA TYR A 213 26.70 -17.10 -22.98
C TYR A 213 26.51 -15.82 -22.17
N GLU A 214 25.46 -15.08 -22.50
CA GLU A 214 25.11 -13.82 -21.85
C GLU A 214 23.65 -13.84 -21.44
N LEU A 215 23.38 -13.33 -20.23
CA LEU A 215 22.08 -12.93 -19.75
C LEU A 215 22.11 -11.42 -19.53
N ILE A 216 21.28 -10.69 -20.23
CA ILE A 216 21.18 -9.23 -20.17
C ILE A 216 19.84 -8.90 -19.55
N LEU A 217 19.83 -8.21 -18.40
CA LEU A 217 18.64 -7.74 -17.74
C LEU A 217 18.47 -6.24 -17.98
N THR A 218 17.24 -5.81 -18.30
CA THR A 218 16.95 -4.43 -18.68
C THR A 218 15.90 -3.82 -17.74
N PRO A 219 16.18 -2.69 -17.08
CA PRO A 219 15.24 -2.01 -16.18
C PRO A 219 14.15 -1.21 -16.90
N GLU A 220 14.21 -1.10 -18.23
CA GLU A 220 13.27 -0.37 -19.10
C GLU A 220 12.91 1.06 -18.63
N GLY A 221 13.88 1.74 -18.02
CA GLY A 221 13.70 3.11 -17.51
C GLY A 221 13.21 3.20 -16.07
N ASP A 222 12.89 2.07 -15.44
CA ASP A 222 12.54 2.03 -14.02
C ASP A 222 13.81 2.20 -13.16
N LYS A 223 13.84 3.25 -12.33
CA LYS A 223 14.99 3.57 -11.49
C LYS A 223 15.12 2.60 -10.30
N VAL A 224 14.04 2.07 -9.79
CA VAL A 224 14.06 1.09 -8.69
C VAL A 224 14.69 -0.20 -9.21
N LYS A 225 14.20 -0.71 -10.34
CA LYS A 225 14.78 -1.89 -11.01
C LYS A 225 16.27 -1.70 -11.34
N LEU A 226 16.68 -0.49 -11.70
CA LEU A 226 18.09 -0.22 -11.93
C LEU A 226 18.94 -0.45 -10.67
N PHE A 227 18.49 -0.03 -9.49
CA PHE A 227 19.20 -0.28 -8.23
C PHE A 227 19.18 -1.76 -7.86
N GLU A 228 18.03 -2.43 -8.05
CA GLU A 228 17.94 -3.88 -7.85
C GLU A 228 18.92 -4.64 -8.74
N LEU A 229 19.03 -4.29 -10.02
CA LEU A 229 19.98 -4.91 -10.96
C LEU A 229 21.44 -4.67 -10.58
N VAL A 230 21.78 -3.49 -10.08
CA VAL A 230 23.14 -3.20 -9.56
C VAL A 230 23.49 -4.07 -8.36
N TYR A 231 22.52 -4.39 -7.52
CA TYR A 231 22.72 -5.28 -6.37
C TYR A 231 22.75 -6.76 -6.79
N PHE A 232 21.97 -7.13 -7.79
CA PHE A 232 21.84 -8.50 -8.30
C PHE A 232 23.12 -9.04 -8.95
N GLN A 233 23.95 -8.18 -9.55
CA GLN A 233 25.23 -8.54 -10.18
C GLN A 233 26.28 -9.05 -9.19
#